data_7feea76e0e317d77bbd1828e04cdb790
#
_entry.id   7feea76e0e317d77bbd1828e04cdb790
#
_cell.length_a   1.000
_cell.length_b   1.000
_cell.length_c   1.000
_cell.angle_alpha   90.00
_cell.angle_beta   90.00
_cell.angle_gamma   90.00
#
_symmetry.space_group_name_H-M   'P 1'
#
loop_
_entity.id
_entity.type
_entity.pdbx_description
1 polymer ?
#
loop_
_entity_poly.entity_id
_entity_poly.type
_entity_poly.pdbx_seq_one_letter_code
_entity_poly.pdbx_strand_id
1 'polypeptide(L)'
;MSNKEPLISIIIPTYNRCLQLEETLSSFKKIQVNSTLYEILIIDNGSKDSTYEVYENFKKSHNHINIRYFYDDIPGLLTGRHKGAKEAIGDILTFIDDDVIINDLWLESIIKIMNNRQDVSLLTGPNLPKYESKPPLWLNYFWDKTIYGGKMCAWLSLLDLNVDETYIHPNYVWGLNFTIRKSVFIMLGGFHPDNISPEFQMFQGDGETGLTMKAFLNGYKALYNKNVMLHHQIPENRLTLDYFDKRAFYEGVCNSFSDLRNNHLKNELPSKIISSNNIFNKLKRRLNILNFSLLNLIMKKKYNKRFELKRLEGYTFHKEMFETNPRVNKWVLKKDFFEYNFNEI
;
A
#
# COMPACT_ATOMS: atom_id res chain seq x y z
N MET A 1 -7.63 -22.93 -26.86
CA MET A 1 -6.90 -21.78 -26.29
C MET A 1 -5.91 -22.38 -25.31
N SER A 2 -4.60 -22.23 -25.52
CA SER A 2 -3.60 -22.76 -24.58
C SER A 2 -3.78 -22.01 -23.26
N ASN A 3 -4.04 -22.74 -22.16
CA ASN A 3 -4.01 -22.20 -20.81
C ASN A 3 -2.57 -21.80 -20.47
N LYS A 4 -2.11 -20.66 -20.97
CA LYS A 4 -0.84 -20.09 -20.56
C LYS A 4 -1.05 -19.57 -19.13
N GLU A 5 -0.29 -20.12 -18.17
CA GLU A 5 -0.28 -19.59 -16.82
C GLU A 5 0.07 -18.08 -16.84
N PRO A 6 -0.59 -17.26 -16.00
CA PRO A 6 -0.32 -15.85 -16.00
C PRO A 6 1.10 -15.58 -15.50
N LEU A 7 1.81 -14.69 -16.19
CA LEU A 7 3.10 -14.20 -15.72
C LEU A 7 2.85 -13.15 -14.63
N ILE A 8 3.57 -13.28 -13.51
CA ILE A 8 3.53 -12.33 -12.38
C ILE A 8 4.72 -11.37 -12.50
N SER A 9 4.46 -10.08 -12.50
CA SER A 9 5.52 -9.07 -12.34
C SER A 9 5.52 -8.55 -10.90
N ILE A 10 6.58 -8.88 -10.16
CA ILE A 10 6.79 -8.44 -8.77
C ILE A 10 7.58 -7.14 -8.82
N ILE A 11 6.98 -6.06 -8.34
CA ILE A 11 7.51 -4.69 -8.43
C ILE A 11 7.94 -4.23 -7.05
N ILE A 12 9.22 -3.91 -6.90
CA ILE A 12 9.86 -3.50 -5.64
C ILE A 12 10.48 -2.12 -5.84
N PRO A 13 9.77 -1.03 -5.52
CA PRO A 13 10.37 0.29 -5.46
C PRO A 13 11.30 0.39 -4.24
N THR A 14 12.44 1.06 -4.42
CA THR A 14 13.43 1.25 -3.34
C THR A 14 14.11 2.61 -3.43
N TYR A 15 14.58 3.15 -2.30
CA TYR A 15 15.34 4.38 -2.23
C TYR A 15 16.23 4.42 -0.98
N ASN A 16 17.55 4.34 -1.15
CA ASN A 16 18.55 4.38 -0.05
C ASN A 16 18.27 3.36 1.06
N ARG A 17 17.97 2.10 0.71
CA ARG A 17 17.58 1.03 1.63
C ARG A 17 18.20 -0.31 1.23
N CYS A 18 19.48 -0.30 0.85
CA CYS A 18 20.17 -1.48 0.35
C CYS A 18 20.10 -2.69 1.29
N LEU A 19 20.18 -2.49 2.63
CA LEU A 19 20.12 -3.59 3.61
C LEU A 19 18.73 -4.23 3.66
N GLN A 20 17.67 -3.43 3.65
CA GLN A 20 16.29 -3.93 3.64
C GLN A 20 15.99 -4.66 2.33
N LEU A 21 16.41 -4.08 1.20
CA LEU A 21 16.28 -4.72 -0.11
C LEU A 21 17.00 -6.08 -0.15
N GLU A 22 18.20 -6.18 0.42
CA GLU A 22 18.95 -7.43 0.50
C GLU A 22 18.19 -8.50 1.29
N GLU A 23 17.60 -8.16 2.45
CA GLU A 23 16.75 -9.08 3.20
C GLU A 23 15.49 -9.48 2.42
N THR A 24 14.84 -8.53 1.75
CA THR A 24 13.67 -8.78 0.92
C THR A 24 14.03 -9.76 -0.21
N LEU A 25 15.08 -9.49 -0.98
CA LEU A 25 15.54 -10.38 -2.04
C LEU A 25 15.98 -11.76 -1.51
N SER A 26 16.60 -11.81 -0.33
CA SER A 26 16.99 -13.07 0.31
C SER A 26 15.80 -13.97 0.63
N SER A 27 14.61 -13.42 0.86
CA SER A 27 13.40 -14.23 1.08
C SER A 27 12.93 -14.97 -0.17
N PHE A 28 13.27 -14.50 -1.38
CA PHE A 28 12.98 -15.20 -2.63
C PHE A 28 13.80 -16.48 -2.86
N LYS A 29 14.91 -16.67 -2.15
CA LYS A 29 15.77 -17.87 -2.27
C LYS A 29 15.05 -19.17 -1.91
N LYS A 30 13.96 -19.08 -1.14
CA LYS A 30 13.16 -20.23 -0.69
C LYS A 30 11.99 -20.55 -1.61
N ILE A 31 11.71 -19.71 -2.57
CA ILE A 31 10.57 -19.87 -3.48
C ILE A 31 10.83 -21.02 -4.45
N GLN A 32 9.95 -22.02 -4.43
CA GLN A 32 10.01 -23.20 -5.30
C GLN A 32 9.00 -23.09 -6.46
N VAL A 33 8.99 -21.95 -7.12
CA VAL A 33 8.14 -21.69 -8.29
C VAL A 33 9.02 -21.64 -9.53
N ASN A 34 8.51 -22.19 -10.65
CA ASN A 34 9.20 -22.10 -11.92
C ASN A 34 9.45 -20.62 -12.28
N SER A 35 10.71 -20.27 -12.48
CA SER A 35 11.14 -18.90 -12.75
C SER A 35 10.59 -18.31 -14.06
N THR A 36 10.02 -19.14 -14.93
CA THR A 36 9.32 -18.65 -16.13
C THR A 36 7.94 -18.06 -15.85
N LEU A 37 7.40 -18.24 -14.64
CA LEU A 37 6.08 -17.76 -14.24
C LEU A 37 6.11 -16.39 -13.55
N TYR A 38 7.30 -15.85 -13.31
CA TYR A 38 7.41 -14.53 -12.67
C TYR A 38 8.68 -13.80 -13.10
N GLU A 39 8.66 -12.50 -12.89
CA GLU A 39 9.83 -11.62 -12.94
C GLU A 39 9.84 -10.72 -11.69
N ILE A 40 11.03 -10.25 -11.34
CA ILE A 40 11.23 -9.24 -10.28
C ILE A 40 11.74 -7.96 -10.93
N LEU A 41 11.10 -6.85 -10.62
CA LEU A 41 11.46 -5.51 -11.09
C LEU A 41 11.90 -4.67 -9.89
N ILE A 42 13.18 -4.36 -9.80
CA ILE A 42 13.71 -3.39 -8.84
C ILE A 42 13.61 -2.01 -9.47
N ILE A 43 12.88 -1.11 -8.85
CA ILE A 43 12.74 0.27 -9.30
C ILE A 43 13.45 1.16 -8.28
N ASP A 44 14.64 1.58 -8.64
CA ASP A 44 15.48 2.44 -7.79
C ASP A 44 15.17 3.90 -8.05
N ASN A 45 14.59 4.56 -7.08
CA ASN A 45 14.18 5.97 -7.15
C ASN A 45 15.34 6.94 -6.81
N GLY A 46 16.53 6.69 -7.35
CA GLY A 46 17.67 7.58 -7.22
C GLY A 46 18.55 7.31 -6.01
N SER A 47 18.73 6.06 -5.59
CA SER A 47 19.59 5.67 -4.47
C SER A 47 21.05 6.08 -4.69
N LYS A 48 21.71 6.40 -3.56
CA LYS A 48 23.15 6.76 -3.50
C LYS A 48 23.94 5.79 -2.62
N ASP A 49 23.27 4.79 -2.05
CA ASP A 49 23.86 3.70 -1.27
C ASP A 49 24.17 2.49 -2.17
N SER A 50 24.48 1.34 -1.58
CA SER A 50 24.82 0.11 -2.30
C SER A 50 23.60 -0.65 -2.88
N THR A 51 22.50 0.03 -3.19
CA THR A 51 21.28 -0.59 -3.74
C THR A 51 21.56 -1.32 -5.07
N TYR A 52 22.33 -0.72 -5.98
CA TYR A 52 22.67 -1.36 -7.26
C TYR A 52 23.56 -2.60 -7.07
N GLU A 53 24.52 -2.54 -6.15
CA GLU A 53 25.38 -3.68 -5.83
C GLU A 53 24.60 -4.86 -5.25
N VAL A 54 23.59 -4.59 -4.41
CA VAL A 54 22.69 -5.62 -3.89
C VAL A 54 21.96 -6.32 -5.03
N TYR A 55 21.38 -5.58 -5.98
CA TYR A 55 20.76 -6.16 -7.17
C TYR A 55 21.74 -7.02 -7.97
N GLU A 56 22.93 -6.51 -8.31
CA GLU A 56 23.93 -7.23 -9.09
C GLU A 56 24.39 -8.52 -8.41
N ASN A 57 24.64 -8.50 -7.11
CA ASN A 57 25.02 -9.67 -6.33
C ASN A 57 23.92 -10.73 -6.29
N PHE A 58 22.69 -10.30 -6.13
CA PHE A 58 21.55 -11.21 -6.17
C PHE A 58 21.39 -11.85 -7.54
N LYS A 59 21.44 -11.08 -8.63
CA LYS A 59 21.34 -11.56 -10.01
C LYS A 59 22.44 -12.56 -10.36
N LYS A 60 23.70 -12.28 -9.97
CA LYS A 60 24.82 -13.20 -10.20
C LYS A 60 24.67 -14.53 -9.47
N SER A 61 24.19 -14.50 -8.23
CA SER A 61 24.03 -15.69 -7.39
C SER A 61 22.76 -16.49 -7.67
N HIS A 62 21.76 -15.89 -8.36
CA HIS A 62 20.46 -16.48 -8.65
C HIS A 62 20.07 -16.25 -10.13
N ASN A 63 20.97 -16.65 -11.03
CA ASN A 63 20.85 -16.42 -12.49
C ASN A 63 19.63 -17.09 -13.15
N HIS A 64 18.97 -18.00 -12.45
CA HIS A 64 17.73 -18.63 -12.89
C HIS A 64 16.49 -17.74 -12.65
N ILE A 65 16.60 -16.72 -11.81
CA ILE A 65 15.50 -15.77 -11.54
C ILE A 65 15.57 -14.63 -12.57
N ASN A 66 14.44 -14.36 -13.23
CA ASN A 66 14.32 -13.19 -14.11
C ASN A 66 14.17 -11.94 -13.25
N ILE A 67 15.27 -11.25 -13.01
CA ILE A 67 15.31 -9.99 -12.26
C ILE A 67 15.84 -8.86 -13.14
N ARG A 68 15.15 -7.72 -13.15
CA ARG A 68 15.49 -6.54 -13.92
C ARG A 68 15.58 -5.33 -12.99
N TYR A 69 16.47 -4.40 -13.30
CA TYR A 69 16.69 -3.16 -12.55
C TYR A 69 16.43 -1.95 -13.42
N PHE A 70 15.74 -0.98 -12.87
CA PHE A 70 15.42 0.29 -13.50
C PHE A 70 15.76 1.42 -12.54
N TYR A 71 16.64 2.29 -13.00
CA TYR A 71 16.95 3.53 -12.27
C TYR A 71 15.97 4.63 -12.72
N ASP A 72 15.48 5.39 -11.77
CA ASP A 72 14.60 6.54 -11.99
C ASP A 72 14.97 7.61 -10.96
N ASP A 73 15.45 8.76 -11.39
CA ASP A 73 15.81 9.87 -10.51
C ASP A 73 14.61 10.71 -10.03
N ILE A 74 13.42 10.34 -10.47
CA ILE A 74 12.17 10.99 -10.03
C ILE A 74 11.75 10.40 -8.68
N PRO A 75 11.87 11.16 -7.57
CA PRO A 75 11.58 10.63 -6.24
C PRO A 75 10.08 10.38 -6.04
N GLY A 76 9.79 9.39 -5.20
CA GLY A 76 8.44 9.09 -4.74
C GLY A 76 8.00 7.65 -4.99
N LEU A 77 7.25 7.09 -4.05
CA LEU A 77 6.76 5.71 -4.13
C LEU A 77 5.83 5.50 -5.33
N LEU A 78 4.99 6.50 -5.65
CA LEU A 78 4.11 6.48 -6.80
C LEU A 78 4.90 6.31 -8.10
N THR A 79 5.97 7.10 -8.31
CA THR A 79 6.78 7.06 -9.52
C THR A 79 7.38 5.68 -9.72
N GLY A 80 7.97 5.11 -8.67
CA GLY A 80 8.56 3.78 -8.70
C GLY A 80 7.52 2.69 -9.01
N ARG A 81 6.36 2.71 -8.36
CA ARG A 81 5.29 1.74 -8.63
C ARG A 81 4.75 1.85 -10.06
N HIS A 82 4.53 3.06 -10.57
CA HIS A 82 4.05 3.26 -11.95
C HIS A 82 5.10 2.91 -12.99
N LYS A 83 6.37 3.27 -12.77
CA LYS A 83 7.48 2.83 -13.63
C LYS A 83 7.53 1.32 -13.72
N GLY A 84 7.49 0.63 -12.56
CA GLY A 84 7.44 -0.82 -12.52
C GLY A 84 6.22 -1.41 -13.27
N ALA A 85 5.04 -0.83 -13.11
CA ALA A 85 3.85 -1.29 -13.81
C ALA A 85 3.93 -1.10 -15.35
N LYS A 86 4.61 -0.05 -15.84
CA LYS A 86 4.86 0.19 -17.26
C LYS A 86 5.86 -0.83 -17.81
N GLU A 87 6.94 -1.09 -17.10
CA GLU A 87 8.01 -2.02 -17.49
C GLU A 87 7.62 -3.50 -17.33
N ALA A 88 6.59 -3.79 -16.54
CA ALA A 88 6.10 -5.14 -16.27
C ALA A 88 5.61 -5.83 -17.56
N ILE A 89 6.06 -7.08 -17.79
CA ILE A 89 5.59 -7.91 -18.91
C ILE A 89 4.48 -8.89 -18.51
N GLY A 90 4.23 -9.03 -17.20
CA GLY A 90 3.21 -9.90 -16.65
C GLY A 90 1.79 -9.34 -16.75
N ASP A 91 0.82 -10.24 -16.79
CA ASP A 91 -0.61 -9.92 -16.76
C ASP A 91 -1.12 -9.61 -15.36
N ILE A 92 -0.33 -9.99 -14.35
CA ILE A 92 -0.59 -9.76 -12.93
C ILE A 92 0.55 -8.91 -12.36
N LEU A 93 0.20 -7.79 -11.75
CA LEU A 93 1.14 -6.93 -11.02
C LEU A 93 1.06 -7.26 -9.53
N THR A 94 2.21 -7.47 -8.92
CA THR A 94 2.32 -7.64 -7.46
C THR A 94 3.31 -6.63 -6.92
N PHE A 95 2.81 -5.65 -6.17
CA PHE A 95 3.63 -4.64 -5.52
C PHE A 95 3.97 -5.10 -4.12
N ILE A 96 5.23 -5.02 -3.76
CA ILE A 96 5.74 -5.19 -2.40
C ILE A 96 6.73 -4.08 -2.09
N ASP A 97 6.86 -3.74 -0.80
CA ASP A 97 7.88 -2.79 -0.36
C ASP A 97 9.25 -3.48 -0.20
N ASP A 98 10.31 -2.72 -0.14
CA ASP A 98 11.70 -3.20 -0.02
C ASP A 98 12.09 -3.65 1.40
N ASP A 99 11.13 -3.61 2.36
CA ASP A 99 11.30 -4.00 3.77
C ASP A 99 10.37 -5.14 4.19
N VAL A 100 10.12 -6.09 3.27
CA VAL A 100 9.26 -7.24 3.56
C VAL A 100 10.02 -8.56 3.43
N ILE A 101 9.54 -9.59 4.12
CA ILE A 101 10.00 -10.97 4.03
C ILE A 101 8.81 -11.82 3.63
N ILE A 102 8.80 -12.36 2.43
CA ILE A 102 7.72 -13.20 1.92
C ILE A 102 7.79 -14.61 2.51
N ASN A 103 6.61 -15.22 2.67
CA ASN A 103 6.49 -16.63 3.08
C ASN A 103 6.77 -17.56 1.88
N ASP A 104 7.20 -18.79 2.15
CA ASP A 104 7.55 -19.79 1.12
C ASP A 104 6.38 -20.11 0.17
N LEU A 105 5.13 -20.05 0.63
CA LEU A 105 3.92 -20.28 -0.17
C LEU A 105 3.36 -19.02 -0.84
N TRP A 106 3.95 -17.85 -0.59
CA TRP A 106 3.41 -16.57 -1.02
C TRP A 106 3.19 -16.50 -2.53
N LEU A 107 4.23 -16.73 -3.32
CA LEU A 107 4.17 -16.61 -4.77
C LEU A 107 3.35 -17.72 -5.42
N GLU A 108 3.50 -18.97 -4.96
CA GLU A 108 2.70 -20.10 -5.44
C GLU A 108 1.20 -19.85 -5.25
N SER A 109 0.82 -19.31 -4.08
CA SER A 109 -0.58 -19.00 -3.79
C SER A 109 -1.12 -17.88 -4.67
N ILE A 110 -0.32 -16.84 -4.94
CA ILE A 110 -0.70 -15.76 -5.88
C ILE A 110 -0.97 -16.36 -7.27
N ILE A 111 -0.02 -17.13 -7.81
CA ILE A 111 -0.15 -17.75 -9.14
C ILE A 111 -1.41 -18.61 -9.19
N LYS A 112 -1.57 -19.53 -8.24
CA LYS A 112 -2.70 -20.46 -8.18
C LYS A 112 -4.05 -19.72 -8.13
N ILE A 113 -4.17 -18.70 -7.28
CA ILE A 113 -5.41 -17.94 -7.12
C ILE A 113 -5.69 -17.14 -8.38
N MET A 114 -4.73 -16.35 -8.86
CA MET A 114 -4.94 -15.45 -9.99
C MET A 114 -5.16 -16.23 -11.31
N ASN A 115 -4.65 -17.44 -11.43
CA ASN A 115 -4.92 -18.33 -12.56
C ASN A 115 -6.34 -18.93 -12.49
N ASN A 116 -6.73 -19.45 -11.32
CA ASN A 116 -7.96 -20.24 -11.20
C ASN A 116 -9.21 -19.41 -10.89
N ARG A 117 -9.04 -18.19 -10.38
CA ARG A 117 -10.13 -17.32 -9.91
C ARG A 117 -10.21 -16.06 -10.76
N GLN A 118 -10.81 -16.20 -11.95
CA GLN A 118 -10.98 -15.06 -12.88
C GLN A 118 -11.87 -13.94 -12.33
N ASP A 119 -12.71 -14.25 -11.33
CA ASP A 119 -13.55 -13.28 -10.62
C ASP A 119 -12.76 -12.43 -9.61
N VAL A 120 -11.55 -12.84 -9.21
CA VAL A 120 -10.65 -12.10 -8.32
C VAL A 120 -9.83 -11.11 -9.12
N SER A 121 -9.94 -9.84 -8.80
CA SER A 121 -9.17 -8.77 -9.45
C SER A 121 -8.04 -8.25 -8.58
N LEU A 122 -8.22 -8.25 -7.25
CA LEU A 122 -7.21 -7.86 -6.25
C LEU A 122 -7.00 -9.00 -5.26
N LEU A 123 -5.77 -9.14 -4.78
CA LEU A 123 -5.41 -10.18 -3.82
C LEU A 123 -4.42 -9.62 -2.79
N THR A 124 -4.57 -10.03 -1.56
CA THR A 124 -3.64 -9.78 -0.45
C THR A 124 -3.69 -10.91 0.57
N GLY A 125 -2.88 -10.82 1.60
CA GLY A 125 -2.87 -11.74 2.72
C GLY A 125 -2.40 -11.07 4.00
N PRO A 126 -1.98 -11.86 5.01
CA PRO A 126 -1.43 -11.33 6.24
C PRO A 126 -0.17 -10.51 6.01
N ASN A 127 -0.13 -9.34 6.65
CA ASN A 127 1.04 -8.50 6.78
C ASN A 127 1.44 -8.52 8.27
N LEU A 128 2.31 -9.44 8.65
CA LEU A 128 2.70 -9.65 10.05
C LEU A 128 3.91 -8.79 10.40
N PRO A 129 4.03 -8.33 11.65
CA PRO A 129 5.19 -7.54 12.04
C PRO A 129 6.44 -8.39 12.27
N LYS A 130 7.58 -7.91 11.77
CA LYS A 130 8.92 -8.27 12.24
C LYS A 130 9.51 -7.01 12.89
N TYR A 131 9.33 -6.87 14.20
CA TYR A 131 9.84 -5.72 14.94
C TYR A 131 11.36 -5.82 15.15
N GLU A 132 12.09 -4.74 14.86
CA GLU A 132 13.51 -4.63 15.15
C GLU A 132 13.79 -4.57 16.68
N SER A 133 12.91 -3.91 17.43
CA SER A 133 12.95 -3.80 18.88
C SER A 133 11.59 -4.11 19.49
N LYS A 134 11.57 -4.34 20.82
CA LYS A 134 10.31 -4.63 21.55
C LYS A 134 9.31 -3.48 21.36
N PRO A 135 8.11 -3.73 20.80
CA PRO A 135 7.13 -2.67 20.59
C PRO A 135 6.66 -2.07 21.92
N PRO A 136 6.45 -0.75 21.98
CA PRO A 136 5.97 -0.09 23.18
C PRO A 136 4.54 -0.48 23.51
N LEU A 137 4.18 -0.51 24.81
CA LEU A 137 2.84 -0.94 25.25
C LEU A 137 1.70 -0.12 24.66
N TRP A 138 1.94 1.17 24.40
CA TRP A 138 0.93 2.04 23.81
C TRP A 138 0.51 1.63 22.38
N LEU A 139 1.37 0.91 21.65
CA LEU A 139 1.06 0.40 20.30
C LEU A 139 -0.17 -0.52 20.31
N ASN A 140 -0.43 -1.21 21.41
CA ASN A 140 -1.61 -2.07 21.55
C ASN A 140 -2.94 -1.31 21.39
N TYR A 141 -2.95 0.02 21.63
CA TYR A 141 -4.15 0.85 21.46
C TYR A 141 -4.49 1.11 19.99
N PHE A 142 -3.56 0.87 19.07
CA PHE A 142 -3.69 1.11 17.63
C PHE A 142 -3.99 -0.15 16.82
N TRP A 143 -4.13 -1.29 17.49
CA TRP A 143 -4.67 -2.49 16.88
C TRP A 143 -6.19 -2.44 16.89
N ASP A 144 -6.79 -2.29 15.70
CA ASP A 144 -8.24 -2.31 15.51
C ASP A 144 -8.72 -3.71 15.10
N LYS A 145 -9.89 -4.12 15.59
CA LYS A 145 -10.56 -5.33 15.10
C LYS A 145 -11.14 -5.07 13.72
N THR A 146 -11.05 -6.05 12.84
CA THR A 146 -11.66 -5.96 11.51
C THR A 146 -13.05 -6.58 11.49
N ILE A 147 -13.86 -6.21 10.50
CA ILE A 147 -15.20 -6.81 10.31
C ILE A 147 -15.14 -8.27 9.81
N TYR A 148 -13.99 -8.72 9.34
CA TYR A 148 -13.73 -10.07 8.85
C TYR A 148 -13.18 -11.02 9.92
N GLY A 149 -13.01 -10.54 11.14
CA GLY A 149 -12.23 -11.19 12.20
C GLY A 149 -10.79 -10.68 12.25
N GLY A 150 -10.02 -11.13 13.25
CA GLY A 150 -8.64 -10.69 13.41
C GLY A 150 -8.46 -9.20 13.71
N LYS A 151 -7.31 -8.65 13.31
CA LYS A 151 -6.89 -7.29 13.70
C LYS A 151 -6.02 -6.62 12.64
N MET A 152 -5.95 -5.30 12.70
CA MET A 152 -5.07 -4.48 11.85
C MET A 152 -4.44 -3.33 12.63
N CYS A 153 -3.26 -2.89 12.19
CA CYS A 153 -2.64 -1.62 12.59
C CYS A 153 -2.27 -0.86 11.31
N ALA A 154 -3.21 -0.07 10.80
CA ALA A 154 -3.10 0.56 9.49
C ALA A 154 -1.87 1.48 9.35
N TRP A 155 -1.46 2.20 10.41
CA TRP A 155 -0.30 3.10 10.36
C TRP A 155 1.05 2.38 10.25
N LEU A 156 1.07 1.08 10.53
CA LEU A 156 2.23 0.21 10.30
C LEU A 156 1.97 -0.80 9.17
N SER A 157 0.87 -0.63 8.43
CA SER A 157 0.45 -1.52 7.33
C SER A 157 0.36 -3.01 7.75
N LEU A 158 -0.07 -3.27 9.00
CA LEU A 158 -0.19 -4.62 9.56
C LEU A 158 -1.64 -5.10 9.50
N LEU A 159 -1.82 -6.31 8.98
CA LEU A 159 -3.13 -6.95 8.79
C LEU A 159 -3.04 -8.45 9.07
N ASP A 160 -3.95 -8.95 9.92
CA ASP A 160 -4.18 -10.38 10.10
C ASP A 160 -5.68 -10.60 10.37
N LEU A 161 -6.39 -11.20 9.42
CA LEU A 161 -7.83 -11.44 9.53
C LEU A 161 -8.13 -12.72 10.31
N ASN A 162 -7.12 -13.55 10.59
CA ASN A 162 -7.28 -14.82 11.29
C ASN A 162 -8.31 -15.77 10.61
N VAL A 163 -8.37 -15.73 9.28
CA VAL A 163 -9.19 -16.62 8.43
C VAL A 163 -8.33 -17.18 7.31
N ASP A 164 -8.70 -18.35 6.78
CA ASP A 164 -7.93 -18.97 5.70
C ASP A 164 -8.08 -18.21 4.39
N GLU A 165 -9.32 -17.96 3.98
CA GLU A 165 -9.66 -17.23 2.76
C GLU A 165 -11.01 -16.54 2.91
N THR A 166 -11.12 -15.30 2.42
CA THR A 166 -12.39 -14.59 2.36
C THR A 166 -12.35 -13.43 1.37
N TYR A 167 -13.49 -13.11 0.76
CA TYR A 167 -13.63 -11.84 0.05
C TYR A 167 -13.60 -10.68 1.03
N ILE A 168 -12.89 -9.64 0.64
CA ILE A 168 -12.72 -8.43 1.46
C ILE A 168 -13.07 -7.18 0.68
N HIS A 169 -13.31 -6.09 1.39
CA HIS A 169 -13.37 -4.79 0.76
C HIS A 169 -11.97 -4.42 0.20
N PRO A 170 -11.85 -3.94 -1.05
CA PRO A 170 -10.56 -3.63 -1.66
C PRO A 170 -9.64 -2.74 -0.83
N ASN A 171 -10.16 -1.86 0.02
CA ASN A 171 -9.35 -1.00 0.91
C ASN A 171 -8.51 -1.75 1.96
N TYR A 172 -8.65 -3.06 2.08
CA TYR A 172 -7.76 -3.89 2.89
C TYR A 172 -6.55 -4.42 2.09
N VAL A 173 -6.48 -4.15 0.80
CA VAL A 173 -5.32 -4.47 -0.04
C VAL A 173 -4.36 -3.28 0.00
N TRP A 174 -3.25 -3.44 0.73
CA TRP A 174 -2.29 -2.36 0.97
C TRP A 174 -1.00 -2.55 0.19
N GLY A 175 -0.36 -1.43 -0.17
CA GLY A 175 0.74 -1.35 -1.11
C GLY A 175 1.93 -2.28 -0.89
N LEU A 176 2.20 -2.67 0.38
CA LEU A 176 3.30 -3.60 0.69
C LEU A 176 2.99 -5.07 0.34
N ASN A 177 1.73 -5.42 0.05
CA ASN A 177 1.28 -6.76 -0.34
C ASN A 177 0.07 -6.64 -1.27
N PHE A 178 0.27 -6.04 -2.42
CA PHE A 178 -0.79 -5.60 -3.31
C PHE A 178 -0.68 -6.33 -4.66
N THR A 179 -1.54 -7.30 -4.88
CA THR A 179 -1.64 -8.00 -6.17
C THR A 179 -2.90 -7.56 -6.92
N ILE A 180 -2.77 -7.26 -8.21
CA ILE A 180 -3.87 -6.81 -9.08
C ILE A 180 -3.67 -7.28 -10.52
N ARG A 181 -4.76 -7.54 -11.25
CA ARG A 181 -4.69 -7.73 -12.70
C ARG A 181 -4.23 -6.44 -13.39
N LYS A 182 -3.22 -6.53 -14.26
CA LYS A 182 -2.63 -5.37 -14.96
C LYS A 182 -3.69 -4.59 -15.73
N SER A 183 -4.61 -5.27 -16.41
CA SER A 183 -5.71 -4.63 -17.12
C SER A 183 -6.62 -3.80 -16.23
N VAL A 184 -6.91 -4.28 -15.01
CA VAL A 184 -7.71 -3.55 -14.02
C VAL A 184 -6.93 -2.35 -13.48
N PHE A 185 -5.63 -2.51 -13.18
CA PHE A 185 -4.76 -1.43 -12.72
C PHE A 185 -4.73 -0.25 -13.70
N ILE A 186 -4.53 -0.55 -14.98
CA ILE A 186 -4.49 0.46 -16.06
C ILE A 186 -5.87 1.12 -16.21
N MET A 187 -6.95 0.32 -16.29
CA MET A 187 -8.31 0.83 -16.46
C MET A 187 -8.73 1.80 -15.34
N LEU A 188 -8.26 1.55 -14.11
CA LEU A 188 -8.56 2.40 -12.95
C LEU A 188 -7.63 3.62 -12.81
N GLY A 189 -6.63 3.77 -13.70
CA GLY A 189 -5.73 4.94 -13.76
C GLY A 189 -4.59 4.90 -12.73
N GLY A 190 -4.20 3.72 -12.26
CA GLY A 190 -3.10 3.52 -11.32
C GLY A 190 -3.35 4.04 -9.91
N PHE A 191 -2.27 4.07 -9.10
CA PHE A 191 -2.31 4.63 -7.75
C PHE A 191 -2.42 6.15 -7.77
N HIS A 192 -2.98 6.72 -6.72
CA HIS A 192 -2.87 8.16 -6.46
C HIS A 192 -1.50 8.49 -5.81
N PRO A 193 -1.10 9.78 -5.81
CA PRO A 193 0.16 10.20 -5.20
C PRO A 193 0.28 9.74 -3.75
N ASP A 194 1.45 9.23 -3.37
CA ASP A 194 1.75 8.78 -2.01
C ASP A 194 3.25 8.84 -1.72
N ASN A 195 3.62 9.03 -0.45
CA ASN A 195 4.99 9.11 0.04
C ASN A 195 5.89 10.03 -0.81
N ILE A 196 5.39 11.22 -1.08
CA ILE A 196 6.11 12.30 -1.75
C ILE A 196 7.09 12.93 -0.77
N SER A 197 8.23 13.42 -1.26
CA SER A 197 9.22 14.10 -0.43
C SER A 197 8.62 15.33 0.29
N PRO A 198 9.14 15.72 1.48
CA PRO A 198 8.55 16.77 2.31
C PRO A 198 8.32 18.10 1.59
N GLU A 199 9.19 18.47 0.64
CA GLU A 199 9.08 19.71 -0.15
C GLU A 199 7.88 19.71 -1.10
N PHE A 200 7.39 18.52 -1.50
CA PHE A 200 6.23 18.35 -2.38
C PHE A 200 4.99 17.83 -1.66
N GLN A 201 4.99 17.85 -0.34
CA GLN A 201 3.93 17.24 0.48
C GLN A 201 2.53 17.78 0.19
N MET A 202 2.42 19.00 -0.34
CA MET A 202 1.14 19.57 -0.78
C MET A 202 0.50 18.82 -1.96
N PHE A 203 1.26 17.99 -2.67
CA PHE A 203 0.80 17.15 -3.78
C PHE A 203 0.50 15.71 -3.35
N GLN A 204 0.65 15.39 -2.06
CA GLN A 204 0.31 14.10 -1.50
C GLN A 204 -1.18 13.79 -1.71
N GLY A 205 -1.48 12.58 -2.13
CA GLY A 205 -2.83 12.06 -2.27
C GLY A 205 -3.13 10.93 -1.29
N ASP A 206 -4.04 10.04 -1.68
CA ASP A 206 -4.52 8.93 -0.87
C ASP A 206 -3.97 7.55 -1.31
N GLY A 207 -2.90 7.55 -2.11
CA GLY A 207 -2.13 6.36 -2.46
C GLY A 207 -2.97 5.25 -3.09
N GLU A 208 -2.86 4.04 -2.52
CA GLU A 208 -3.64 2.88 -2.94
C GLU A 208 -5.14 3.02 -2.64
N THR A 209 -5.53 3.85 -1.68
CA THR A 209 -6.95 4.00 -1.29
C THR A 209 -7.80 4.50 -2.46
N GLY A 210 -7.29 5.45 -3.25
CA GLY A 210 -7.99 5.94 -4.42
C GLY A 210 -8.23 4.85 -5.47
N LEU A 211 -7.24 4.02 -5.75
CA LEU A 211 -7.35 2.88 -6.67
C LEU A 211 -8.33 1.83 -6.14
N THR A 212 -8.21 1.45 -4.88
CA THR A 212 -9.05 0.41 -4.26
C THR A 212 -10.50 0.84 -4.12
N MET A 213 -10.76 2.13 -3.89
CA MET A 213 -12.12 2.67 -3.91
C MET A 213 -12.73 2.64 -5.32
N LYS A 214 -11.96 3.02 -6.36
CA LYS A 214 -12.41 2.87 -7.75
C LYS A 214 -12.69 1.40 -8.07
N ALA A 215 -11.83 0.46 -7.62
CA ALA A 215 -12.06 -0.97 -7.80
C ALA A 215 -13.38 -1.41 -7.16
N PHE A 216 -13.65 -1.02 -5.92
CA PHE A 216 -14.89 -1.33 -5.22
C PHE A 216 -16.13 -0.81 -5.97
N LEU A 217 -16.09 0.44 -6.42
CA LEU A 217 -17.22 1.07 -7.11
C LEU A 217 -17.53 0.45 -8.47
N ASN A 218 -16.51 -0.09 -9.14
CA ASN A 218 -16.66 -0.80 -10.40
C ASN A 218 -16.96 -2.32 -10.20
N GLY A 219 -17.18 -2.78 -8.96
CA GLY A 219 -17.57 -4.15 -8.65
C GLY A 219 -16.42 -5.16 -8.73
N TYR A 220 -15.16 -4.70 -8.79
CA TYR A 220 -14.00 -5.59 -8.74
C TYR A 220 -13.84 -6.22 -7.36
N LYS A 221 -13.62 -7.53 -7.33
CA LYS A 221 -13.53 -8.30 -6.09
C LYS A 221 -12.10 -8.38 -5.61
N ALA A 222 -11.91 -8.20 -4.30
CA ALA A 222 -10.65 -8.44 -3.61
C ALA A 222 -10.77 -9.70 -2.73
N LEU A 223 -9.72 -10.51 -2.73
CA LEU A 223 -9.59 -11.71 -1.93
C LEU A 223 -8.46 -11.56 -0.91
N TYR A 224 -8.68 -12.05 0.29
CA TYR A 224 -7.64 -12.32 1.28
C TYR A 224 -7.39 -13.81 1.34
N ASN A 225 -6.11 -14.22 1.32
CA ASN A 225 -5.72 -15.63 1.51
C ASN A 225 -4.52 -15.71 2.46
N LYS A 226 -4.60 -16.58 3.47
CA LYS A 226 -3.59 -16.70 4.54
C LYS A 226 -2.18 -17.03 4.04
N ASN A 227 -2.05 -17.72 2.91
CA ASN A 227 -0.76 -18.12 2.36
C ASN A 227 -0.05 -16.98 1.60
N VAL A 228 -0.79 -15.94 1.20
CA VAL A 228 -0.24 -14.70 0.62
C VAL A 228 0.32 -13.82 1.75
N MET A 229 1.08 -14.44 2.64
CA MET A 229 1.60 -13.83 3.87
C MET A 229 3.01 -13.28 3.66
N LEU A 230 3.26 -12.13 4.26
CA LEU A 230 4.60 -11.58 4.42
C LEU A 230 4.80 -10.98 5.82
N HIS A 231 6.06 -10.78 6.18
CA HIS A 231 6.44 -10.03 7.38
C HIS A 231 6.96 -8.66 6.96
N HIS A 232 6.40 -7.61 7.55
CA HIS A 232 6.86 -6.23 7.38
C HIS A 232 7.90 -5.93 8.46
N GLN A 233 9.09 -5.52 8.04
CA GLN A 233 10.18 -5.13 8.92
C GLN A 233 9.88 -3.75 9.50
N ILE A 234 9.66 -3.68 10.81
CA ILE A 234 9.32 -2.44 11.50
C ILE A 234 10.54 -1.96 12.28
N PRO A 235 11.29 -0.96 11.78
CA PRO A 235 12.43 -0.41 12.47
C PRO A 235 12.02 0.37 13.72
N GLU A 236 12.94 0.50 14.67
CA GLU A 236 12.68 1.13 15.98
C GLU A 236 12.14 2.56 15.84
N ASN A 237 12.62 3.32 14.87
CA ASN A 237 12.18 4.69 14.62
C ASN A 237 10.70 4.80 14.20
N ARG A 238 10.09 3.73 13.70
CA ARG A 238 8.64 3.65 13.42
C ARG A 238 7.81 3.32 14.67
N LEU A 239 8.44 2.92 15.77
CA LEU A 239 7.80 2.59 17.06
C LEU A 239 7.76 3.80 18.02
N THR A 240 7.70 5.01 17.49
CA THR A 240 7.71 6.26 18.25
C THR A 240 6.43 7.07 18.08
N LEU A 241 6.10 7.88 19.08
CA LEU A 241 4.93 8.79 18.97
C LEU A 241 5.12 9.84 17.87
N ASP A 242 6.35 10.26 17.62
CA ASP A 242 6.66 11.25 16.56
C ASP A 242 6.42 10.67 15.16
N TYR A 243 6.72 9.39 14.95
CA TYR A 243 6.33 8.70 13.72
C TYR A 243 4.81 8.64 13.57
N PHE A 244 4.08 8.33 14.65
CA PHE A 244 2.61 8.28 14.63
C PHE A 244 1.98 9.67 14.45
N ASP A 245 2.58 10.75 14.97
CA ASP A 245 2.17 12.13 14.67
C ASP A 245 2.29 12.43 13.18
N LYS A 246 3.41 12.06 12.54
CA LYS A 246 3.60 12.20 11.10
C LYS A 246 2.57 11.41 10.31
N ARG A 247 2.31 10.16 10.70
CA ARG A 247 1.28 9.32 10.05
C ARG A 247 -0.12 9.92 10.19
N ALA A 248 -0.44 10.50 11.36
CA ALA A 248 -1.71 11.18 11.56
C ALA A 248 -1.84 12.44 10.69
N PHE A 249 -0.78 13.24 10.57
CA PHE A 249 -0.75 14.38 9.67
C PHE A 249 -0.97 13.96 8.21
N TYR A 250 -0.25 12.95 7.72
CA TYR A 250 -0.43 12.42 6.37
C TYR A 250 -1.85 11.86 6.14
N GLU A 251 -2.43 11.17 7.12
CA GLU A 251 -3.84 10.74 7.03
C GLU A 251 -4.78 11.93 6.87
N GLY A 252 -4.49 13.06 7.53
CA GLY A 252 -5.23 14.31 7.35
C GLY A 252 -5.14 14.85 5.91
N VAL A 253 -3.93 14.89 5.35
CA VAL A 253 -3.71 15.27 3.94
C VAL A 253 -4.49 14.36 3.00
N CYS A 254 -4.38 13.03 3.17
CA CYS A 254 -5.11 12.04 2.37
C CYS A 254 -6.63 12.23 2.45
N ASN A 255 -7.16 12.50 3.65
CA ASN A 255 -8.59 12.73 3.83
C ASN A 255 -9.05 14.00 3.09
N SER A 256 -8.28 15.09 3.17
CA SER A 256 -8.56 16.31 2.41
C SER A 256 -8.52 16.09 0.90
N PHE A 257 -7.50 15.35 0.40
CA PHE A 257 -7.39 14.99 -1.01
C PHE A 257 -8.63 14.22 -1.49
N SER A 258 -9.03 13.18 -0.76
CA SER A 258 -10.19 12.37 -1.10
C SER A 258 -11.50 13.17 -1.04
N ASP A 259 -11.68 14.01 -0.01
CA ASP A 259 -12.89 14.84 0.14
C ASP A 259 -13.00 15.89 -0.97
N LEU A 260 -11.90 16.54 -1.32
CA LEU A 260 -11.86 17.54 -2.40
C LEU A 260 -12.20 16.89 -3.74
N ARG A 261 -11.61 15.74 -4.06
CA ARG A 261 -11.94 14.99 -5.28
C ARG A 261 -13.41 14.57 -5.30
N ASN A 262 -13.90 13.99 -4.22
CA ASN A 262 -15.30 13.57 -4.10
C ASN A 262 -16.28 14.75 -4.27
N ASN A 263 -15.93 15.94 -3.80
CA ASN A 263 -16.77 17.11 -3.91
C ASN A 263 -16.77 17.75 -5.31
N HIS A 264 -15.63 17.74 -6.00
CA HIS A 264 -15.46 18.40 -7.31
C HIS A 264 -15.72 17.47 -8.48
N LEU A 265 -15.48 16.17 -8.34
CA LEU A 265 -15.64 15.15 -9.37
C LEU A 265 -16.95 14.36 -9.24
N LYS A 266 -17.95 14.90 -8.52
CA LYS A 266 -19.25 14.25 -8.27
C LYS A 266 -19.97 13.72 -9.51
N ASN A 267 -19.80 14.36 -10.65
CA ASN A 267 -20.41 13.96 -11.91
C ASN A 267 -19.68 12.79 -12.60
N GLU A 268 -18.47 12.45 -12.14
CA GLU A 268 -17.64 11.37 -12.69
C GLU A 268 -17.64 10.11 -11.81
N LEU A 269 -18.12 10.23 -10.56
CA LEU A 269 -18.22 9.13 -9.61
C LEU A 269 -19.68 8.74 -9.40
N PRO A 270 -20.05 7.44 -9.42
CA PRO A 270 -21.42 7.01 -9.16
C PRO A 270 -21.93 7.52 -7.81
N SER A 271 -23.17 8.01 -7.76
CA SER A 271 -23.82 8.61 -6.58
C SER A 271 -23.86 7.73 -5.29
N LYS A 272 -23.47 6.45 -5.40
CA LYS A 272 -23.37 5.51 -4.26
C LYS A 272 -22.19 5.77 -3.30
N ILE A 273 -21.24 6.65 -3.63
CA ILE A 273 -20.05 6.92 -2.80
C ILE A 273 -20.38 7.71 -1.52
N ILE A 274 -21.36 8.62 -1.59
CA ILE A 274 -21.68 9.56 -0.49
C ILE A 274 -22.20 8.83 0.77
N SER A 275 -22.77 7.64 0.63
CA SER A 275 -23.31 6.89 1.77
C SER A 275 -22.29 5.98 2.46
N SER A 276 -21.22 5.52 1.76
CA SER A 276 -20.30 4.54 2.31
C SER A 276 -19.32 5.12 3.35
N ASN A 277 -18.84 6.36 3.15
CA ASN A 277 -17.93 7.00 4.10
C ASN A 277 -18.60 7.27 5.46
N ASN A 278 -19.90 7.59 5.47
CA ASN A 278 -20.67 7.73 6.71
C ASN A 278 -20.95 6.40 7.42
N ILE A 279 -21.09 5.30 6.67
CA ILE A 279 -21.32 3.97 7.23
C ILE A 279 -20.03 3.40 7.83
N PHE A 280 -18.87 3.57 7.15
CA PHE A 280 -17.56 3.14 7.66
C PHE A 280 -17.18 3.88 8.95
N ASN A 281 -17.39 5.19 9.00
CA ASN A 281 -17.12 5.98 10.21
C ASN A 281 -18.11 5.71 11.35
N LYS A 282 -19.37 5.38 11.06
CA LYS A 282 -20.36 4.95 12.08
C LYS A 282 -20.12 3.54 12.61
N LEU A 283 -19.70 2.59 11.77
CA LEU A 283 -19.33 1.24 12.19
C LEU A 283 -18.04 1.20 13.02
N LYS A 284 -17.02 2.00 12.66
CA LYS A 284 -15.80 2.17 13.49
C LYS A 284 -16.10 2.62 14.93
N ARG A 285 -17.12 3.47 15.14
CA ARG A 285 -17.49 3.96 16.48
C ARG A 285 -18.22 2.96 17.37
N ARG A 286 -18.94 1.97 16.83
CA ARG A 286 -19.78 1.05 17.64
C ARG A 286 -19.09 -0.22 18.10
N LEU A 287 -18.02 -0.69 17.47
CA LEU A 287 -17.37 -1.98 17.77
C LEU A 287 -16.25 -1.93 18.84
N ASN A 288 -15.84 -0.74 19.32
CA ASN A 288 -14.67 -0.57 20.19
C ASN A 288 -14.94 -0.54 21.70
N ILE A 289 -16.13 -0.94 22.20
CA ILE A 289 -16.50 -0.65 23.61
C ILE A 289 -16.44 -1.86 24.56
N LEU A 290 -16.13 -3.07 24.10
CA LEU A 290 -16.15 -4.24 24.98
C LEU A 290 -14.74 -4.82 25.20
N ASN A 291 -14.25 -4.70 26.43
CA ASN A 291 -13.08 -5.36 27.05
C ASN A 291 -11.77 -4.56 27.22
N PHE A 292 -11.85 -3.31 27.69
CA PHE A 292 -10.64 -2.64 28.20
C PHE A 292 -10.85 -2.15 29.65
N SER A 293 -9.79 -2.23 30.48
CA SER A 293 -9.80 -1.59 31.79
C SER A 293 -10.01 -0.07 31.62
N LEU A 294 -10.61 0.59 32.62
CA LEU A 294 -10.87 2.04 32.59
C LEU A 294 -9.60 2.85 32.26
N LEU A 295 -8.45 2.42 32.79
CA LEU A 295 -7.15 3.05 32.52
C LEU A 295 -6.76 2.98 31.04
N ASN A 296 -6.97 1.83 30.39
CA ASN A 296 -6.71 1.64 28.97
C ASN A 296 -7.62 2.53 28.09
N LEU A 297 -8.86 2.72 28.49
CA LEU A 297 -9.80 3.62 27.80
C LEU A 297 -9.35 5.07 27.90
N ILE A 298 -8.89 5.51 29.08
CA ILE A 298 -8.38 6.87 29.29
C ILE A 298 -7.12 7.11 28.46
N MET A 299 -6.17 6.16 28.45
CA MET A 299 -4.94 6.28 27.68
C MET A 299 -5.21 6.27 26.19
N LYS A 300 -6.05 5.37 25.69
CA LYS A 300 -6.48 5.36 24.28
C LYS A 300 -7.12 6.70 23.88
N LYS A 301 -7.98 7.28 24.72
CA LYS A 301 -8.61 8.59 24.48
C LYS A 301 -7.58 9.72 24.40
N LYS A 302 -6.56 9.71 25.27
CA LYS A 302 -5.47 10.70 25.27
C LYS A 302 -4.69 10.65 23.94
N TYR A 303 -4.27 9.46 23.48
CA TYR A 303 -3.56 9.31 22.22
C TYR A 303 -4.45 9.68 21.02
N ASN A 304 -5.70 9.24 21.01
CA ASN A 304 -6.63 9.59 19.95
C ASN A 304 -6.77 11.12 19.82
N LYS A 305 -6.90 11.87 20.92
CA LYS A 305 -6.97 13.34 20.88
C LYS A 305 -5.71 13.97 20.28
N ARG A 306 -4.51 13.47 20.64
CA ARG A 306 -3.23 13.94 20.07
C ARG A 306 -3.23 13.77 18.55
N PHE A 307 -3.57 12.60 18.06
CA PHE A 307 -3.53 12.28 16.63
C PHE A 307 -4.69 12.88 15.85
N GLU A 308 -5.85 13.13 16.48
CA GLU A 308 -6.94 13.93 15.88
C GLU A 308 -6.49 15.36 15.59
N LEU A 309 -5.74 15.98 16.48
CA LEU A 309 -5.18 17.32 16.24
C LEU A 309 -4.19 17.30 15.07
N LYS A 310 -3.27 16.31 15.02
CA LYS A 310 -2.33 16.18 13.92
C LYS A 310 -3.03 15.89 12.58
N ARG A 311 -4.09 15.11 12.61
CA ARG A 311 -4.92 14.83 11.43
C ARG A 311 -5.63 16.10 10.93
N LEU A 312 -6.14 16.92 11.85
CA LEU A 312 -6.75 18.20 11.51
C LEU A 312 -5.72 19.17 10.92
N GLU A 313 -4.51 19.25 11.48
CA GLU A 313 -3.42 20.06 10.93
C GLU A 313 -3.13 19.65 9.46
N GLY A 314 -2.98 18.36 9.17
CA GLY A 314 -2.72 17.88 7.80
C GLY A 314 -3.89 18.15 6.85
N TYR A 315 -5.12 17.94 7.31
CA TYR A 315 -6.32 18.25 6.53
C TYR A 315 -6.42 19.72 6.16
N THR A 316 -6.24 20.62 7.14
CA THR A 316 -6.31 22.06 6.95
C THR A 316 -5.19 22.54 6.03
N PHE A 317 -3.95 22.09 6.26
CA PHE A 317 -2.81 22.39 5.38
C PHE A 317 -3.11 22.07 3.93
N HIS A 318 -3.53 20.84 3.63
CA HIS A 318 -3.77 20.42 2.26
C HIS A 318 -4.96 21.15 1.62
N LYS A 319 -6.02 21.37 2.37
CA LYS A 319 -7.18 22.14 1.90
C LYS A 319 -6.80 23.58 1.54
N GLU A 320 -6.01 24.25 2.39
CA GLU A 320 -5.50 25.60 2.14
C GLU A 320 -4.61 25.63 0.89
N MET A 321 -3.72 24.66 0.72
CA MET A 321 -2.90 24.54 -0.48
C MET A 321 -3.75 24.33 -1.75
N PHE A 322 -4.81 23.54 -1.67
CA PHE A 322 -5.74 23.36 -2.79
C PHE A 322 -6.46 24.68 -3.15
N GLU A 323 -6.84 25.49 -2.18
CA GLU A 323 -7.56 26.75 -2.38
C GLU A 323 -6.64 27.87 -2.89
N THR A 324 -5.37 27.89 -2.48
CA THR A 324 -4.43 29.00 -2.74
C THR A 324 -3.40 28.73 -3.82
N ASN A 325 -3.11 27.45 -4.15
CA ASN A 325 -2.11 27.07 -5.14
C ASN A 325 -2.76 26.40 -6.38
N PRO A 326 -2.79 27.08 -7.54
CA PRO A 326 -3.39 26.54 -8.76
C PRO A 326 -2.78 25.22 -9.26
N ARG A 327 -1.48 24.98 -8.97
CA ARG A 327 -0.80 23.71 -9.34
C ARG A 327 -1.35 22.55 -8.50
N VAL A 328 -1.52 22.76 -7.18
CA VAL A 328 -2.13 21.76 -6.29
C VAL A 328 -3.58 21.50 -6.68
N ASN A 329 -4.34 22.54 -6.99
CA ASN A 329 -5.72 22.41 -7.45
C ASN A 329 -5.82 21.54 -8.70
N LYS A 330 -5.05 21.88 -9.75
CA LYS A 330 -4.99 21.10 -11.00
C LYS A 330 -4.56 19.65 -10.76
N TRP A 331 -3.58 19.44 -9.87
CA TRP A 331 -3.08 18.12 -9.52
C TRP A 331 -4.13 17.26 -8.80
N VAL A 332 -4.78 17.80 -7.77
CA VAL A 332 -5.82 17.10 -7.01
C VAL A 332 -6.98 16.69 -7.91
N LEU A 333 -7.36 17.52 -8.88
CA LEU A 333 -8.47 17.27 -9.80
C LEU A 333 -8.10 16.45 -11.05
N LYS A 334 -6.86 15.98 -11.16
CA LYS A 334 -6.44 15.09 -12.26
C LYS A 334 -7.25 13.79 -12.25
N LYS A 335 -7.70 13.31 -13.41
CA LYS A 335 -8.58 12.12 -13.50
C LYS A 335 -7.88 10.84 -13.07
N ASP A 336 -6.64 10.66 -13.54
CA ASP A 336 -5.79 9.52 -13.19
C ASP A 336 -4.34 9.97 -13.03
N PHE A 337 -3.50 9.08 -12.50
CA PHE A 337 -2.09 9.35 -12.23
C PHE A 337 -1.16 8.33 -12.88
N PHE A 338 -1.69 7.40 -13.68
CA PHE A 338 -0.84 6.41 -14.36
C PHE A 338 0.03 7.07 -15.44
N GLU A 339 -0.57 7.99 -16.19
CA GLU A 339 0.15 8.83 -17.14
C GLU A 339 0.28 10.26 -16.59
N TYR A 340 1.38 10.55 -15.91
CA TYR A 340 1.70 11.90 -15.45
C TYR A 340 3.18 12.22 -15.67
N ASN A 341 3.48 13.51 -15.80
CA ASN A 341 4.84 14.01 -15.78
C ASN A 341 5.07 14.73 -14.46
N PHE A 342 6.07 14.29 -13.68
CA PHE A 342 6.40 14.93 -12.42
C PHE A 342 6.82 16.40 -12.57
N ASN A 343 7.32 16.78 -13.75
CA ASN A 343 7.62 18.19 -14.09
C ASN A 343 6.36 19.07 -14.16
N GLU A 344 5.15 18.48 -14.11
CA GLU A 344 3.90 19.24 -13.98
C GLU A 344 3.64 19.73 -12.55
N ILE A 345 4.40 19.21 -11.58
CA ILE A 345 4.41 19.62 -10.18
C ILE A 345 5.51 20.66 -9.97
#